data_e5de317d655eb0cc0305d1fc630a6c4a
#
_entry.id   e5de317d655eb0cc0305d1fc630a6c4a
#
_cell.length_a   1.000
_cell.length_b   1.000
_cell.length_c   1.000
_cell.angle_alpha   90.00
_cell.angle_beta   90.00
_cell.angle_gamma   90.00
#
_symmetry.space_group_name_H-M   'P 1'
#
loop_
_entity.id
_entity.type
_entity.pdbx_description
1 polymer ?
#
loop_
_entity_poly.entity_id
_entity_poly.type
_entity_poly.pdbx_seq_one_letter_code
_entity_poly.pdbx_strand_id
1 'polypeptide(L)' 'MEIYGFKADVHKDGKWFIGVIDELHVHDQAKNLRELESELKDAVDTAVEFLLETATARK' A
#
# COMPACT_ATOMS: atom_id res chain seq x y z
N MET A 1 2.03 -6.18 9.26
CA MET A 1 2.52 -4.79 9.19
C MET A 1 1.34 -3.85 9.04
N GLU A 2 1.39 -2.73 9.71
CA GLU A 2 0.34 -1.71 9.58
C GLU A 2 0.89 -0.48 8.89
N ILE A 3 0.13 0.03 7.93
CA ILE A 3 0.51 1.23 7.19
C ILE A 3 -0.64 2.22 7.33
N TYR A 4 -0.41 3.29 8.10
CA TYR A 4 -1.42 4.33 8.33
C TYR A 4 -2.75 3.75 8.83
N GLY A 5 -2.68 2.74 9.68
CA GLY A 5 -3.87 2.11 10.21
C GLY A 5 -4.45 1.00 9.36
N PHE A 6 -3.94 0.80 8.17
CA PHE A 6 -4.38 -0.30 7.30
C PHE A 6 -3.51 -1.52 7.51
N LYS A 7 -4.12 -2.67 7.50
CA LYS A 7 -3.40 -3.92 7.68
C LYS A 7 -2.77 -4.36 6.37
N ALA A 8 -1.47 -4.53 6.38
CA ALA A 8 -0.72 -4.97 5.21
C ALA A 8 -0.21 -6.39 5.45
N ASP A 9 -0.54 -7.29 4.55
CA ASP A 9 -0.01 -8.65 4.57
C ASP A 9 1.33 -8.63 3.87
N VAL A 10 2.36 -9.11 4.57
CA VAL A 10 3.71 -9.13 4.01
C VAL A 10 4.22 -10.55 4.00
N HIS A 11 4.73 -10.99 2.87
CA HIS A 11 5.36 -12.28 2.76
C HIS A 11 6.55 -12.20 1.82
N LYS A 12 7.40 -13.20 1.90
CA LYS A 12 8.61 -13.24 1.10
C LYS A 12 8.46 -14.26 -0.01
N ASP A 13 8.84 -13.86 -1.20
CA ASP A 13 8.83 -14.74 -2.36
C ASP A 13 10.18 -14.62 -3.06
N GLY A 14 11.05 -15.60 -2.83
CA GLY A 14 12.41 -15.54 -3.35
C GLY A 14 13.17 -14.38 -2.76
N LYS A 15 13.59 -13.47 -3.61
CA LYS A 15 14.33 -12.28 -3.18
C LYS A 15 13.43 -11.10 -2.84
N TRP A 16 12.14 -11.24 -3.05
CA TRP A 16 11.22 -10.13 -2.93
C TRP A 16 10.36 -10.24 -1.70
N PHE A 17 10.14 -9.11 -1.07
CA PHE A 17 9.10 -8.98 -0.05
C PHE A 17 7.88 -8.37 -0.73
N ILE A 18 6.76 -9.02 -0.55
CA ILE A 18 5.52 -8.61 -1.20
C ILE A 18 4.54 -8.16 -0.14
N GLY A 19 3.96 -6.98 -0.34
CA GLY A 19 3.00 -6.42 0.59
C GLY A 19 1.68 -6.18 -0.11
N VAL A 20 0.59 -6.54 0.57
CA VAL A 20 -0.75 -6.38 0.03
C VAL A 20 -1.64 -5.73 1.08
N ILE A 21 -2.35 -4.69 0.68
CA ILE A 21 -3.37 -4.08 1.53
C ILE A 21 -4.70 -4.29 0.82
N ASP A 22 -5.43 -5.29 1.29
CA ASP A 22 -6.68 -5.70 0.64
C ASP A 22 -7.72 -4.61 0.63
N GLU A 23 -7.80 -3.85 1.70
CA GLU A 23 -8.80 -2.81 1.82
C GLU A 23 -8.68 -1.74 0.74
N LEU A 24 -7.48 -1.51 0.26
CA LEU A 24 -7.23 -0.49 -0.74
C LEU A 24 -6.85 -1.07 -2.09
N HIS A 25 -6.83 -2.39 -2.21
CA HIS A 25 -6.40 -3.09 -3.41
C HIS A 25 -4.99 -2.67 -3.81
N VAL A 26 -4.13 -2.49 -2.82
CA VAL A 26 -2.75 -2.09 -3.03
C VAL A 26 -1.87 -3.32 -2.98
N HIS A 27 -0.93 -3.39 -3.91
CA HIS A 27 -0.01 -4.50 -4.02
C HIS A 27 1.35 -3.95 -4.43
N ASP A 28 2.37 -4.28 -3.66
CA ASP A 28 3.70 -3.76 -3.92
C ASP A 28 4.75 -4.78 -3.56
N GLN A 29 5.96 -4.59 -4.06
CA GLN A 29 7.06 -5.48 -3.75
C GLN A 29 8.37 -4.71 -3.71
N ALA A 30 9.30 -5.20 -2.91
CA ALA A 30 10.60 -4.58 -2.76
C ALA A 30 11.62 -5.61 -2.31
N LYS A 31 12.89 -5.25 -2.37
CA LYS A 31 13.97 -6.18 -2.03
C LYS A 31 14.22 -6.27 -0.53
N ASN A 32 13.75 -5.31 0.24
CA ASN A 32 13.88 -5.35 1.68
C ASN A 32 12.65 -4.73 2.32
N LEU A 33 12.49 -4.97 3.63
CA LEU A 33 11.29 -4.51 4.33
C LEU A 33 11.21 -3.00 4.43
N ARG A 34 12.33 -2.32 4.56
CA ARG A 34 12.34 -0.86 4.64
C ARG A 34 11.79 -0.24 3.36
N GLU A 35 12.25 -0.74 2.22
CA GLU A 35 11.77 -0.25 0.95
C GLU A 35 10.30 -0.60 0.75
N LEU A 36 9.92 -1.81 1.15
CA LEU A 36 8.53 -2.22 1.04
C LEU A 36 7.62 -1.31 1.84
N GLU A 37 8.03 -0.99 3.07
CA GLU A 37 7.24 -0.11 3.91
C GLU A 37 7.08 1.27 3.26
N SER A 38 8.17 1.80 2.71
CA SER A 38 8.13 3.09 2.04
C SER A 38 7.20 3.06 0.83
N GLU A 39 7.28 1.99 0.05
CA GLU A 39 6.43 1.84 -1.13
C GLU A 39 4.96 1.73 -0.74
N LEU A 40 4.68 0.96 0.32
CA LEU A 40 3.31 0.81 0.78
C LEU A 40 2.74 2.12 1.30
N LYS A 41 3.55 2.88 2.03
CA LYS A 41 3.11 4.18 2.54
C LYS A 41 2.77 5.12 1.39
N ASP A 42 3.60 5.12 0.37
CA ASP A 42 3.39 5.94 -0.80
C ASP A 42 2.11 5.52 -1.53
N ALA A 43 1.93 4.21 -1.66
CA ALA A 43 0.75 3.67 -2.33
C ALA A 43 -0.53 4.01 -1.57
N VAL A 44 -0.50 3.92 -0.24
CA VAL A 44 -1.65 4.27 0.58
C VAL A 44 -1.99 5.75 0.42
N ASP A 45 -0.97 6.59 0.45
CA ASP A 45 -1.15 8.02 0.30
C ASP A 45 -1.82 8.33 -1.04
N THR A 46 -1.34 7.72 -2.09
CA THR A 46 -1.90 7.90 -3.43
C THR A 46 -3.33 7.39 -3.50
N ALA A 47 -3.60 6.23 -2.91
CA ALA A 47 -4.94 5.65 -2.94
C ALA A 47 -5.94 6.52 -2.20
N VAL A 48 -5.54 7.05 -1.05
CA VAL A 48 -6.41 7.91 -0.26
C VAL A 48 -6.69 9.21 -1.03
N GLU A 49 -5.69 9.80 -1.63
CA GLU A 49 -5.89 10.99 -2.44
C GLU A 49 -6.84 10.74 -3.58
N PHE A 50 -6.69 9.60 -4.24
CA PHE A 50 -7.56 9.24 -5.35
C PHE A 50 -9.01 9.13 -4.89
N LEU A 51 -9.23 8.48 -3.74
CA LEU A 51 -10.58 8.33 -3.21
C LEU A 51 -11.19 9.69 -2.85
N LEU A 52 -10.40 10.56 -2.25
CA LEU A 52 -10.88 11.89 -1.90
C LEU A 52 -11.23 12.71 -3.14
N GLU A 53 -10.40 12.63 -4.16
CA GLU A 53 -10.66 13.34 -5.41
C GLU A 53 -11.93 12.83 -6.07
N THR A 54 -12.11 11.51 -6.09
CA THR A 54 -13.29 10.91 -6.68
C THR A 54 -14.54 11.37 -5.94
N ALA A 55 -14.49 11.38 -4.62
CA ALA A 55 -15.61 11.81 -3.82
C ALA A 55 -15.93 13.28 -4.06
N THR A 56 -14.90 14.11 -4.20
CA THR A 56 -15.09 15.53 -4.44
C THR A 56 -15.62 15.81 -5.84
N ALA A 57 -15.18 15.04 -6.80
CA ALA A 57 -15.55 15.25 -8.19
C ALA A 57 -16.95 14.77 -8.52
N ARG A 58 -17.56 14.06 -7.61
CA ARG A 58 -18.89 13.48 -7.85
C ARG A 58 -20.01 14.44 -7.53
N LYS A 59 -20.07 15.44 -7.93
CA LYS A 59 -21.13 16.39 -7.61
C LYS A 59 -22.37 16.27 -8.44
#